data_f581ca2c7e14e3c5f147f510bf43a4b1
#
_entry.id   f581ca2c7e14e3c5f147f510bf43a4b1
#
_cell.length_a   1.000
_cell.length_b   1.000
_cell.length_c   1.000
_cell.angle_alpha   90.00
_cell.angle_beta   90.00
_cell.angle_gamma   90.00
#
_symmetry.space_group_name_H-M   'P 1'
#
loop_
_entity.id
_entity.type
_entity.pdbx_description
1 polymer ?
#
loop_
_entity_poly.entity_id
_entity_poly.type
_entity_poly.pdbx_seq_one_letter_code
_entity_poly.pdbx_strand_id
1 'polypeptide(L)'
;MTYLLLLPPAFLIAIGADLLVRPAERAGARLRGPELAALLGLLATAGAAVALALSGPATSPLLGVAGIGLSARNDIVSVALALTVGFVGWVVLRFSRVALDGEARQSRFMGWMSLTLAFVLALVVAGNLFQLVIAWIAVGTGLHRLLLFYPGRPGAQRAARKKFLGGLVASGALLIAAGLLAHGFGTTDIARILAAARTGQGPQTLWHVAAFLGVAAVFKSALVPTHGWLTEVMEAPTPVSALLHAGVVNAGGFLLIRFADVMLAAPGVLAVLALIGGLSALVAATVATTQAAVKTSLAWSTCAQMSFMVLQCGLALFPLALLHIVAHSLYKAHAFLSSGSAVAAVAQQRRPGPVAVPGAGAVLRAFLLALAIYGGALALSGLWHEPPQALALGAILVFGVAYLIAQGLADAAPWPLFWRTTLMSLAATLGYFALHWGANALSAGTLPPPPVADPLIWLVMLLTILGFGLVAWAQATFPLWSGHPAAAGLRVHLMNGLYLNALTDRLIGQPHLRKG
;
A
#
# COMPACT_ATOMS: atom_id res chain seq x y z
N MET A 1 26.33 -5.62 -13.22
CA MET A 1 25.55 -4.46 -12.68
C MET A 1 24.31 -4.85 -11.89
N THR A 2 23.66 -5.98 -12.18
CA THR A 2 22.46 -6.47 -11.45
C THR A 2 22.67 -6.69 -9.95
N TYR A 3 23.88 -7.07 -9.50
CA TYR A 3 24.22 -7.21 -8.08
C TYR A 3 24.19 -5.90 -7.27
N LEU A 4 24.17 -4.72 -7.92
CA LEU A 4 24.05 -3.43 -7.22
C LEU A 4 22.81 -3.39 -6.32
N LEU A 5 21.73 -4.08 -6.70
CA LEU A 5 20.50 -4.15 -5.91
C LEU A 5 20.62 -5.02 -4.64
N LEU A 6 21.68 -5.80 -4.46
CA LEU A 6 21.94 -6.51 -3.21
C LEU A 6 22.74 -5.66 -2.20
N LEU A 7 23.37 -4.57 -2.62
CA LEU A 7 24.14 -3.70 -1.74
C LEU A 7 23.27 -2.97 -0.69
N PRO A 8 22.09 -2.39 -1.04
CA PRO A 8 21.24 -1.71 -0.07
C PRO A 8 20.87 -2.59 1.13
N PRO A 9 20.31 -3.81 0.95
CA PRO A 9 20.03 -4.67 2.10
C PRO A 9 21.30 -5.10 2.84
N ALA A 10 22.41 -5.36 2.14
CA ALA A 10 23.66 -5.77 2.78
C ALA A 10 24.22 -4.68 3.71
N PHE A 11 24.28 -3.42 3.29
CA PHE A 11 24.73 -2.31 4.11
C PHE A 11 23.86 -2.13 5.37
N LEU A 12 22.55 -2.20 5.21
CA LEU A 12 21.60 -2.05 6.31
C LEU A 12 21.63 -3.25 7.27
N ILE A 13 21.86 -4.46 6.79
CA ILE A 13 22.06 -5.66 7.64
C ILE A 13 23.33 -5.50 8.48
N ALA A 14 24.44 -5.12 7.85
CA ALA A 14 25.71 -4.96 8.56
C ALA A 14 25.62 -3.93 9.69
N ILE A 15 25.09 -2.74 9.40
CA ILE A 15 24.92 -1.68 10.42
C ILE A 15 23.86 -2.05 11.46
N GLY A 16 22.73 -2.63 11.04
CA GLY A 16 21.67 -3.03 11.94
C GLY A 16 22.12 -4.10 12.93
N ALA A 17 22.86 -5.10 12.46
CA ALA A 17 23.45 -6.15 13.31
C ALA A 17 24.48 -5.58 14.28
N ASP A 18 25.39 -4.68 13.82
CA ASP A 18 26.37 -4.02 14.70
C ASP A 18 25.69 -3.27 15.85
N LEU A 19 24.61 -2.51 15.57
CA LEU A 19 23.86 -1.77 16.59
C LEU A 19 23.12 -2.68 17.58
N LEU A 20 22.75 -3.90 17.18
CA LEU A 20 22.11 -4.86 18.08
C LEU A 20 23.13 -5.59 18.97
N VAL A 21 24.30 -5.92 18.42
CA VAL A 21 25.39 -6.63 19.16
C VAL A 21 26.15 -5.67 20.07
N ARG A 22 26.37 -4.44 19.61
CA ARG A 22 27.16 -3.42 20.34
C ARG A 22 26.31 -2.14 20.46
N PRO A 23 25.32 -2.10 21.37
CA PRO A 23 24.48 -0.92 21.54
C PRO A 23 25.31 0.33 21.84
N ALA A 24 25.00 1.42 21.15
CA ALA A 24 25.60 2.72 21.43
C ALA A 24 24.98 3.30 22.71
N GLU A 25 25.80 3.68 23.68
CA GLU A 25 25.33 4.23 24.96
C GLU A 25 24.86 5.69 24.85
N ARG A 26 25.28 6.42 23.82
CA ARG A 26 24.92 7.83 23.58
C ARG A 26 24.69 8.09 22.09
N ALA A 27 23.90 9.12 21.80
CA ALA A 27 23.67 9.67 20.45
C ALA A 27 25.00 10.15 19.82
N GLY A 28 25.77 9.24 19.26
CA GLY A 28 27.07 9.49 18.65
C GLY A 28 27.09 9.21 17.14
N ALA A 29 28.28 9.28 16.55
CA ALA A 29 28.53 9.02 15.14
C ALA A 29 27.97 7.65 14.66
N ARG A 30 27.93 6.64 15.54
CA ARG A 30 27.41 5.29 15.22
C ARG A 30 25.92 5.30 14.84
N LEU A 31 25.09 6.18 15.42
CA LEU A 31 23.67 6.30 15.07
C LEU A 31 23.43 7.00 13.72
N ARG A 32 24.48 7.59 13.12
CA ARG A 32 24.44 8.07 11.71
C ARG A 32 24.70 6.95 10.71
N GLY A 33 25.26 5.81 11.14
CA GLY A 33 25.53 4.65 10.30
C GLY A 33 24.32 4.19 9.48
N PRO A 34 23.14 3.99 10.09
CA PRO A 34 21.91 3.64 9.35
C PRO A 34 21.52 4.63 8.27
N GLU A 35 21.64 5.95 8.51
CA GLU A 35 21.34 6.98 7.51
C GLU A 35 22.29 6.89 6.32
N LEU A 36 23.61 6.74 6.60
CA LEU A 36 24.63 6.62 5.55
C LEU A 36 24.44 5.32 4.76
N ALA A 37 24.15 4.20 5.42
CA ALA A 37 23.89 2.93 4.77
C ALA A 37 22.67 3.01 3.85
N ALA A 38 21.58 3.67 4.28
CA ALA A 38 20.39 3.87 3.47
C ALA A 38 20.67 4.80 2.28
N LEU A 39 21.46 5.87 2.46
CA LEU A 39 21.84 6.79 1.39
C LEU A 39 22.73 6.11 0.34
N LEU A 40 23.75 5.36 0.77
CA LEU A 40 24.59 4.56 -0.13
C LEU A 40 23.79 3.51 -0.88
N GLY A 41 22.84 2.88 -0.17
CA GLY A 41 21.88 1.95 -0.79
C GLY A 41 21.00 2.61 -1.86
N LEU A 42 20.54 3.83 -1.60
CA LEU A 42 19.75 4.61 -2.55
C LEU A 42 20.57 4.95 -3.80
N LEU A 43 21.84 5.34 -3.63
CA LEU A 43 22.76 5.61 -4.75
C LEU A 43 23.03 4.31 -5.56
N ALA A 44 23.23 3.17 -4.90
CA ALA A 44 23.38 1.89 -5.59
C ALA A 44 22.12 1.52 -6.39
N THR A 45 20.93 1.76 -5.84
CA THR A 45 19.65 1.55 -6.53
C THR A 45 19.49 2.50 -7.71
N ALA A 46 19.90 3.77 -7.58
CA ALA A 46 19.92 4.71 -8.71
C ALA A 46 20.87 4.24 -9.83
N GLY A 47 22.04 3.70 -9.48
CA GLY A 47 22.93 3.05 -10.44
C GLY A 47 22.29 1.83 -11.15
N ALA A 48 21.51 1.03 -10.42
CA ALA A 48 20.75 -0.07 -11.00
C ALA A 48 19.61 0.42 -11.92
N ALA A 49 19.00 1.57 -11.61
CA ALA A 49 18.00 2.20 -12.48
C ALA A 49 18.62 2.66 -13.81
N VAL A 50 19.80 3.25 -13.78
CA VAL A 50 20.57 3.62 -14.99
C VAL A 50 20.90 2.34 -15.79
N ALA A 51 21.37 1.27 -15.12
CA ALA A 51 21.66 0.01 -15.79
C ALA A 51 20.40 -0.60 -16.45
N LEU A 52 19.22 -0.51 -15.79
CA LEU A 52 17.95 -0.93 -16.36
C LEU A 52 17.60 -0.13 -17.63
N ALA A 53 17.78 1.19 -17.60
CA ALA A 53 17.49 2.06 -18.75
C ALA A 53 18.42 1.79 -19.95
N LEU A 54 19.69 1.44 -19.71
CA LEU A 54 20.68 1.20 -20.77
C LEU A 54 20.66 -0.24 -21.32
N SER A 55 20.38 -1.24 -20.47
CA SER A 55 20.58 -2.66 -20.79
C SER A 55 19.29 -3.50 -20.72
N GLY A 56 18.16 -2.88 -20.32
CA GLY A 56 16.90 -3.58 -20.14
C GLY A 56 16.82 -4.45 -18.86
N PRO A 57 15.68 -5.15 -18.66
CA PRO A 57 15.47 -6.02 -17.51
C PRO A 57 16.45 -7.20 -17.47
N ALA A 58 17.00 -7.49 -16.29
CA ALA A 58 17.95 -8.59 -16.10
C ALA A 58 17.83 -9.17 -14.68
N THR A 59 18.22 -10.45 -14.53
CA THR A 59 18.37 -11.10 -13.23
C THR A 59 19.81 -11.51 -13.03
N SER A 60 20.38 -11.26 -11.84
CA SER A 60 21.74 -11.68 -11.54
C SER A 60 21.84 -13.20 -11.44
N PRO A 61 23.00 -13.79 -11.74
CA PRO A 61 23.28 -15.16 -11.38
C PRO A 61 23.00 -15.44 -9.89
N LEU A 62 22.62 -16.67 -9.59
CA LEU A 62 22.36 -17.09 -8.21
C LEU A 62 23.68 -17.16 -7.41
N LEU A 63 23.76 -16.45 -6.30
CA LEU A 63 24.81 -16.62 -5.29
C LEU A 63 24.35 -17.70 -4.31
N GLY A 64 24.59 -18.95 -4.65
CA GLY A 64 24.12 -20.09 -3.86
C GLY A 64 24.13 -21.39 -4.68
N VAL A 65 23.47 -22.43 -4.16
CA VAL A 65 23.48 -23.78 -4.72
C VAL A 65 22.04 -24.30 -4.83
N ALA A 66 21.73 -25.05 -5.89
CA ALA A 66 20.47 -25.77 -6.08
C ALA A 66 19.20 -24.91 -5.90
N GLY A 67 19.23 -23.66 -6.38
CA GLY A 67 18.08 -22.74 -6.26
C GLY A 67 17.96 -22.04 -4.91
N ILE A 68 18.84 -22.35 -3.95
CA ILE A 68 18.89 -21.72 -2.62
C ILE A 68 20.03 -20.69 -2.62
N GLY A 69 19.70 -19.42 -2.38
CA GLY A 69 20.70 -18.36 -2.38
C GLY A 69 20.10 -16.98 -2.65
N LEU A 70 20.96 -16.04 -3.01
CA LEU A 70 20.60 -14.67 -3.30
C LEU A 70 20.72 -14.39 -4.80
N SER A 71 19.72 -13.74 -5.37
CA SER A 71 19.78 -13.19 -6.73
C SER A 71 18.95 -11.90 -6.79
N ALA A 72 19.39 -10.95 -7.59
CA ALA A 72 18.69 -9.67 -7.74
C ALA A 72 18.02 -9.61 -9.11
N ARG A 73 16.74 -9.28 -9.11
CA ARG A 73 15.99 -8.95 -10.30
C ARG A 73 15.98 -7.45 -10.51
N ASN A 74 16.57 -7.00 -11.62
CA ASN A 74 16.59 -5.61 -12.04
C ASN A 74 15.53 -5.40 -13.12
N ASP A 75 14.35 -4.95 -12.72
CA ASP A 75 13.24 -4.54 -13.59
C ASP A 75 12.53 -3.33 -13.00
N ILE A 76 11.57 -2.78 -13.74
CA ILE A 76 10.87 -1.56 -13.30
C ILE A 76 10.17 -1.75 -11.95
N VAL A 77 9.63 -2.93 -11.65
CA VAL A 77 8.96 -3.22 -10.37
C VAL A 77 9.96 -3.16 -9.22
N SER A 78 11.11 -3.85 -9.35
CA SER A 78 12.15 -3.85 -8.33
C SER A 78 12.75 -2.46 -8.13
N VAL A 79 13.10 -1.77 -9.22
CA VAL A 79 13.77 -0.46 -9.16
C VAL A 79 12.85 0.61 -8.59
N ALA A 80 11.61 0.71 -9.07
CA ALA A 80 10.65 1.70 -8.58
C ALA A 80 10.38 1.54 -7.08
N LEU A 81 10.19 0.29 -6.62
CA LEU A 81 9.93 0.01 -5.22
C LEU A 81 11.20 0.16 -4.36
N ALA A 82 12.38 -0.27 -4.84
CA ALA A 82 13.61 -0.12 -4.10
C ALA A 82 14.02 1.36 -3.94
N LEU A 83 13.82 2.20 -4.96
CA LEU A 83 14.00 3.66 -4.85
C LEU A 83 13.02 4.26 -3.85
N THR A 84 11.73 3.91 -3.94
CA THR A 84 10.69 4.44 -3.05
C THR A 84 10.94 4.03 -1.60
N VAL A 85 11.16 2.73 -1.35
CA VAL A 85 11.42 2.17 -0.02
C VAL A 85 12.76 2.68 0.54
N GLY A 86 13.79 2.76 -0.30
CA GLY A 86 15.10 3.30 0.09
C GLY A 86 15.03 4.76 0.51
N PHE A 87 14.32 5.60 -0.27
CA PHE A 87 14.11 7.01 0.05
C PHE A 87 13.31 7.20 1.33
N VAL A 88 12.14 6.57 1.43
CA VAL A 88 11.31 6.62 2.64
C VAL A 88 12.07 6.08 3.84
N GLY A 89 12.80 4.98 3.69
CA GLY A 89 13.63 4.39 4.72
C GLY A 89 14.72 5.33 5.23
N TRP A 90 15.42 6.02 4.32
CA TRP A 90 16.41 7.03 4.67
C TRP A 90 15.79 8.17 5.48
N VAL A 91 14.66 8.72 5.03
CA VAL A 91 13.93 9.79 5.74
C VAL A 91 13.50 9.32 7.13
N VAL A 92 12.95 8.10 7.23
CA VAL A 92 12.48 7.53 8.51
C VAL A 92 13.63 7.29 9.47
N LEU A 93 14.77 6.77 9.00
CA LEU A 93 15.97 6.56 9.84
C LEU A 93 16.51 7.89 10.37
N ARG A 94 16.59 8.91 9.51
CA ARG A 94 17.01 10.28 9.90
C ARG A 94 16.06 10.88 10.94
N PHE A 95 14.76 10.77 10.71
CA PHE A 95 13.73 11.23 11.66
C PHE A 95 13.83 10.47 12.98
N SER A 96 14.01 9.14 12.95
CA SER A 96 14.10 8.28 14.14
C SER A 96 15.25 8.68 15.04
N ARG A 97 16.40 9.04 14.47
CA ARG A 97 17.59 9.45 15.23
C ARG A 97 17.30 10.68 16.07
N VAL A 98 16.55 11.64 15.54
CA VAL A 98 16.19 12.88 16.24
C VAL A 98 15.00 12.68 17.18
N ALA A 99 13.95 11.99 16.72
CA ALA A 99 12.71 11.83 17.47
C ALA A 99 12.84 10.91 18.71
N LEU A 100 13.87 10.05 18.74
CA LEU A 100 14.14 9.14 19.85
C LEU A 100 15.44 9.52 20.60
N ASP A 101 15.92 10.75 20.42
CA ASP A 101 17.09 11.22 21.14
C ASP A 101 16.83 11.19 22.66
N GLY A 102 17.78 10.63 23.41
CA GLY A 102 17.64 10.41 24.85
C GLY A 102 16.86 9.16 25.28
N GLU A 103 16.24 8.41 24.32
CA GLU A 103 15.60 7.13 24.64
C GLU A 103 16.65 6.04 24.92
N ALA A 104 16.58 5.40 26.08
CA ALA A 104 17.57 4.40 26.54
C ALA A 104 17.77 3.22 25.54
N ARG A 105 16.74 2.90 24.75
CA ARG A 105 16.78 1.81 23.75
C ARG A 105 16.90 2.30 22.31
N GLN A 106 17.32 3.55 22.09
CA GLN A 106 17.44 4.15 20.76
C GLN A 106 18.31 3.32 19.81
N SER A 107 19.48 2.87 20.25
CA SER A 107 20.38 2.03 19.45
C SER A 107 19.70 0.73 18.98
N ARG A 108 19.00 0.07 19.89
CA ARG A 108 18.25 -1.15 19.60
C ARG A 108 17.10 -0.91 18.61
N PHE A 109 16.42 0.23 18.74
CA PHE A 109 15.40 0.67 17.80
C PHE A 109 15.97 0.87 16.40
N MET A 110 17.08 1.64 16.29
CA MET A 110 17.75 1.91 15.02
C MET A 110 18.26 0.62 14.35
N GLY A 111 18.76 -0.34 15.15
CA GLY A 111 19.17 -1.64 14.67
C GLY A 111 18.01 -2.43 14.03
N TRP A 112 16.87 -2.58 14.74
CA TRP A 112 15.70 -3.28 14.20
C TRP A 112 15.05 -2.54 13.04
N MET A 113 15.06 -1.20 13.05
CA MET A 113 14.57 -0.39 11.93
C MET A 113 15.40 -0.63 10.67
N SER A 114 16.74 -0.63 10.80
CA SER A 114 17.66 -0.91 9.68
C SER A 114 17.47 -2.32 9.13
N LEU A 115 17.38 -3.34 9.99
CA LEU A 115 17.13 -4.71 9.57
C LEU A 115 15.77 -4.87 8.89
N THR A 116 14.72 -4.24 9.41
CA THR A 116 13.39 -4.30 8.78
C THR A 116 13.42 -3.68 7.40
N LEU A 117 14.05 -2.52 7.24
CA LEU A 117 14.23 -1.86 5.95
C LEU A 117 15.06 -2.72 4.98
N ALA A 118 16.15 -3.33 5.48
CA ALA A 118 16.97 -4.25 4.69
C ALA A 118 16.16 -5.43 4.14
N PHE A 119 15.33 -6.04 4.96
CA PHE A 119 14.50 -7.17 4.56
C PHE A 119 13.40 -6.76 3.56
N VAL A 120 12.82 -5.55 3.68
CA VAL A 120 11.90 -5.03 2.67
C VAL A 120 12.62 -4.82 1.34
N LEU A 121 13.82 -4.25 1.35
CA LEU A 121 14.63 -4.08 0.13
C LEU A 121 15.02 -5.44 -0.48
N ALA A 122 15.46 -6.41 0.34
CA ALA A 122 15.76 -7.77 -0.12
C ALA A 122 14.54 -8.47 -0.73
N LEU A 123 13.33 -8.20 -0.20
CA LEU A 123 12.06 -8.73 -0.71
C LEU A 123 11.75 -8.18 -2.10
N VAL A 124 11.81 -6.86 -2.30
CA VAL A 124 11.38 -6.23 -3.55
C VAL A 124 12.35 -6.49 -4.70
N VAL A 125 13.62 -6.76 -4.40
CA VAL A 125 14.64 -7.08 -5.41
C VAL A 125 14.84 -8.58 -5.62
N ALA A 126 14.09 -9.44 -4.93
CA ALA A 126 14.28 -10.89 -4.98
C ALA A 126 14.16 -11.43 -6.41
N GLY A 127 15.21 -12.14 -6.88
CA GLY A 127 15.23 -12.83 -8.16
C GLY A 127 14.81 -14.30 -8.09
N ASN A 128 14.70 -14.87 -6.88
CA ASN A 128 14.27 -16.25 -6.67
C ASN A 128 13.28 -16.39 -5.53
N LEU A 129 12.52 -17.49 -5.53
CA LEU A 129 11.46 -17.79 -4.56
C LEU A 129 12.00 -17.95 -3.13
N PHE A 130 13.18 -18.55 -2.97
CA PHE A 130 13.79 -18.76 -1.65
C PHE A 130 14.06 -17.40 -0.94
N GLN A 131 14.76 -16.50 -1.63
CA GLN A 131 15.04 -15.15 -1.11
C GLN A 131 13.74 -14.40 -0.80
N LEU A 132 12.76 -14.47 -1.69
CA LEU A 132 11.47 -13.81 -1.54
C LEU A 132 10.75 -14.27 -0.27
N VAL A 133 10.67 -15.58 -0.02
CA VAL A 133 10.00 -16.15 1.16
C VAL A 133 10.76 -15.80 2.45
N ILE A 134 12.09 -15.95 2.47
CA ILE A 134 12.90 -15.64 3.65
C ILE A 134 12.81 -14.15 3.98
N ALA A 135 12.94 -13.27 2.98
CA ALA A 135 12.81 -11.83 3.19
C ALA A 135 11.40 -11.44 3.69
N TRP A 136 10.33 -12.06 3.16
CA TRP A 136 8.96 -11.86 3.64
C TRP A 136 8.77 -12.20 5.12
N ILE A 137 9.30 -13.34 5.57
CA ILE A 137 9.26 -13.78 6.97
C ILE A 137 10.10 -12.85 7.84
N ALA A 138 11.30 -12.47 7.37
CA ALA A 138 12.22 -11.59 8.08
C ALA A 138 11.63 -10.17 8.28
N VAL A 139 10.96 -9.59 7.27
CA VAL A 139 10.18 -8.35 7.41
C VAL A 139 9.15 -8.50 8.53
N GLY A 140 8.46 -9.64 8.58
CA GLY A 140 7.50 -9.95 9.62
C GLY A 140 8.12 -9.94 11.01
N THR A 141 9.30 -10.54 11.17
CA THR A 141 10.02 -10.62 12.44
C THR A 141 10.54 -9.24 12.89
N GLY A 142 11.17 -8.49 11.99
CA GLY A 142 11.66 -7.14 12.28
C GLY A 142 10.55 -6.21 12.73
N LEU A 143 9.44 -6.20 11.99
CA LEU A 143 8.27 -5.41 12.38
C LEU A 143 7.70 -5.82 13.74
N HIS A 144 7.64 -7.12 14.06
CA HIS A 144 7.16 -7.58 15.37
C HIS A 144 8.00 -7.02 16.52
N ARG A 145 9.33 -6.95 16.36
CA ARG A 145 10.24 -6.34 17.33
C ARG A 145 10.02 -4.83 17.49
N LEU A 146 9.74 -4.14 16.39
CA LEU A 146 9.46 -2.69 16.40
C LEU A 146 8.10 -2.37 17.04
N LEU A 147 7.07 -3.17 16.81
CA LEU A 147 5.75 -3.01 17.44
C LEU A 147 5.80 -3.18 18.95
N LEU A 148 6.65 -4.08 19.43
CA LEU A 148 6.89 -4.33 20.86
C LEU A 148 8.01 -3.46 21.45
N PHE A 149 8.29 -2.29 20.86
CA PHE A 149 9.28 -1.37 21.41
C PHE A 149 8.94 -0.93 22.83
N TYR A 150 7.64 -0.69 23.11
CA TYR A 150 7.10 -0.48 24.44
C TYR A 150 6.30 -1.72 24.89
N PRO A 151 6.96 -2.79 25.38
CA PRO A 151 6.30 -4.08 25.63
C PRO A 151 5.29 -4.05 26.78
N GLY A 152 5.37 -3.07 27.68
CA GLY A 152 4.41 -2.89 28.78
C GLY A 152 3.05 -2.31 28.36
N ARG A 153 2.88 -1.90 27.11
CA ARG A 153 1.62 -1.31 26.63
C ARG A 153 0.66 -2.42 26.12
N PRO A 154 -0.54 -2.57 26.73
CA PRO A 154 -1.48 -3.63 26.33
C PRO A 154 -1.93 -3.53 24.85
N GLY A 155 -2.11 -2.30 24.33
CA GLY A 155 -2.44 -2.06 22.92
C GLY A 155 -1.36 -2.56 21.97
N ALA A 156 -0.07 -2.34 22.29
CA ALA A 156 1.05 -2.83 21.51
C ALA A 156 1.11 -4.37 21.46
N GLN A 157 0.86 -5.02 22.60
CA GLN A 157 0.81 -6.49 22.69
C GLN A 157 -0.34 -7.08 21.83
N ARG A 158 -1.55 -6.47 21.88
CA ARG A 158 -2.70 -6.90 21.06
C ARG A 158 -2.40 -6.76 19.58
N ALA A 159 -1.93 -5.60 19.15
CA ALA A 159 -1.57 -5.34 17.75
C ALA A 159 -0.49 -6.33 17.25
N ALA A 160 0.57 -6.55 18.04
CA ALA A 160 1.64 -7.49 17.72
C ALA A 160 1.14 -8.93 17.60
N ARG A 161 0.21 -9.37 18.47
CA ARG A 161 -0.40 -10.71 18.41
C ARG A 161 -1.26 -10.89 17.18
N LYS A 162 -2.18 -9.95 16.87
CA LYS A 162 -3.00 -9.97 15.66
C LYS A 162 -2.12 -10.02 14.41
N LYS A 163 -1.10 -9.16 14.36
CA LYS A 163 -0.12 -9.14 13.28
C LYS A 163 0.65 -10.46 13.14
N PHE A 164 1.03 -11.09 14.25
CA PHE A 164 1.73 -12.37 14.23
C PHE A 164 0.84 -13.47 13.64
N LEU A 165 -0.40 -13.60 14.10
CA LEU A 165 -1.34 -14.62 13.62
C LEU A 165 -1.71 -14.42 12.15
N GLY A 166 -2.05 -13.18 11.73
CA GLY A 166 -2.27 -12.87 10.33
C GLY A 166 -1.02 -13.09 9.47
N GLY A 167 0.16 -12.80 10.04
CA GLY A 167 1.44 -13.06 9.39
C GLY A 167 1.75 -14.55 9.20
N LEU A 168 1.32 -15.42 10.12
CA LEU A 168 1.43 -16.89 9.95
C LEU A 168 0.60 -17.37 8.77
N VAL A 169 -0.66 -16.93 8.67
CA VAL A 169 -1.54 -17.28 7.55
C VAL A 169 -0.93 -16.78 6.23
N ALA A 170 -0.50 -15.51 6.17
CA ALA A 170 0.11 -14.94 4.98
C ALA A 170 1.40 -15.67 4.56
N SER A 171 2.26 -16.00 5.53
CA SER A 171 3.53 -16.69 5.25
C SER A 171 3.32 -18.16 4.88
N GLY A 172 2.36 -18.84 5.52
CA GLY A 172 1.97 -20.21 5.16
C GLY A 172 1.44 -20.30 3.74
N ALA A 173 0.53 -19.37 3.37
CA ALA A 173 0.01 -19.29 2.02
C ALA A 173 1.13 -19.02 0.99
N LEU A 174 2.04 -18.08 1.28
CA LEU A 174 3.18 -17.80 0.40
C LEU A 174 4.12 -19.00 0.26
N LEU A 175 4.39 -19.74 1.35
CA LEU A 175 5.21 -20.96 1.32
C LEU A 175 4.60 -22.03 0.42
N ILE A 176 3.27 -22.25 0.53
CA ILE A 176 2.56 -23.20 -0.33
C ILE A 176 2.63 -22.73 -1.79
N ALA A 177 2.35 -21.46 -2.07
CA ALA A 177 2.44 -20.92 -3.42
C ALA A 177 3.86 -21.07 -4.01
N ALA A 178 4.90 -20.74 -3.25
CA ALA A 178 6.29 -20.89 -3.69
C ALA A 178 6.68 -22.35 -3.92
N GLY A 179 6.23 -23.27 -3.07
CA GLY A 179 6.45 -24.72 -3.26
C GLY A 179 5.77 -25.24 -4.52
N LEU A 180 4.52 -24.85 -4.78
CA LEU A 180 3.78 -25.23 -5.99
C LEU A 180 4.43 -24.63 -7.25
N LEU A 181 4.91 -23.38 -7.20
CA LEU A 181 5.65 -22.76 -8.30
C LEU A 181 6.97 -23.49 -8.58
N ALA A 182 7.77 -23.72 -7.53
CA ALA A 182 9.07 -24.39 -7.68
C ALA A 182 8.91 -25.82 -8.23
N HIS A 183 7.92 -26.57 -7.74
CA HIS A 183 7.63 -27.92 -8.21
C HIS A 183 7.08 -27.90 -9.65
N GLY A 184 6.10 -27.04 -9.93
CA GLY A 184 5.41 -27.02 -11.22
C GLY A 184 6.26 -26.53 -12.39
N PHE A 185 7.20 -25.61 -12.13
CA PHE A 185 8.12 -25.09 -13.16
C PHE A 185 9.55 -25.69 -13.10
N GLY A 186 9.83 -26.53 -12.10
CA GLY A 186 11.16 -27.12 -11.92
C GLY A 186 12.28 -26.11 -11.62
N THR A 187 11.92 -24.90 -11.18
CA THR A 187 12.88 -23.81 -10.91
C THR A 187 12.38 -22.88 -9.81
N THR A 188 13.32 -22.25 -9.10
CA THR A 188 13.05 -21.16 -8.14
C THR A 188 13.28 -19.78 -8.74
N ASP A 189 13.78 -19.67 -9.97
CA ASP A 189 14.04 -18.41 -10.65
C ASP A 189 12.73 -17.75 -11.07
N ILE A 190 12.45 -16.58 -10.48
CA ILE A 190 11.20 -15.84 -10.71
C ILE A 190 11.08 -15.40 -12.17
N ALA A 191 12.20 -15.00 -12.83
CA ALA A 191 12.14 -14.55 -14.22
C ALA A 191 11.74 -15.69 -15.16
N ARG A 192 12.28 -16.90 -14.94
CA ARG A 192 11.92 -18.08 -15.73
C ARG A 192 10.47 -18.50 -15.51
N ILE A 193 10.01 -18.47 -14.25
CA ILE A 193 8.62 -18.77 -13.90
C ILE A 193 7.65 -17.82 -14.62
N LEU A 194 7.90 -16.50 -14.56
CA LEU A 194 7.04 -15.50 -15.20
C LEU A 194 7.06 -15.63 -16.72
N ALA A 195 8.23 -15.87 -17.33
CA ALA A 195 8.34 -16.06 -18.77
C ALA A 195 7.54 -17.29 -19.24
N ALA A 196 7.64 -18.42 -18.52
CA ALA A 196 6.87 -19.62 -18.82
C ALA A 196 5.36 -19.42 -18.60
N ALA A 197 4.96 -18.75 -17.52
CA ALA A 197 3.55 -18.43 -17.27
C ALA A 197 2.95 -17.54 -18.37
N ARG A 198 3.71 -16.53 -18.84
CA ARG A 198 3.30 -15.61 -19.92
C ARG A 198 3.05 -16.33 -21.25
N THR A 199 3.79 -17.39 -21.55
CA THR A 199 3.61 -18.20 -22.77
C THR A 199 2.60 -19.34 -22.60
N GLY A 200 1.89 -19.41 -21.48
CA GLY A 200 0.93 -20.47 -21.19
C GLY A 200 1.57 -21.83 -20.85
N GLN A 201 2.89 -21.88 -20.67
CA GLN A 201 3.64 -23.08 -20.31
C GLN A 201 3.65 -23.27 -18.78
N GLY A 202 2.47 -23.37 -18.18
CA GLY A 202 2.35 -23.49 -16.74
C GLY A 202 1.63 -24.78 -16.33
N PRO A 203 1.84 -25.25 -15.07
CA PRO A 203 1.12 -26.39 -14.53
C PRO A 203 -0.36 -26.06 -14.38
N GLN A 204 -1.23 -27.06 -14.48
CA GLN A 204 -2.67 -26.91 -14.27
C GLN A 204 -3.03 -26.37 -12.87
N THR A 205 -2.07 -26.41 -11.94
CA THR A 205 -2.23 -25.94 -10.55
C THR A 205 -2.06 -24.42 -10.38
N LEU A 206 -1.86 -23.65 -11.46
CA LEU A 206 -1.63 -22.18 -11.36
C LEU A 206 -2.77 -21.43 -10.68
N TRP A 207 -4.02 -21.87 -10.82
CA TRP A 207 -5.12 -21.24 -10.13
C TRP A 207 -5.02 -21.40 -8.59
N HIS A 208 -4.50 -22.53 -8.08
CA HIS A 208 -4.22 -22.71 -6.65
C HIS A 208 -3.10 -21.77 -6.18
N VAL A 209 -2.04 -21.65 -7.00
CA VAL A 209 -0.95 -20.71 -6.74
C VAL A 209 -1.49 -19.29 -6.62
N ALA A 210 -2.29 -18.85 -7.59
CA ALA A 210 -2.91 -17.52 -7.58
C ALA A 210 -3.80 -17.31 -6.35
N ALA A 211 -4.58 -18.33 -5.94
CA ALA A 211 -5.41 -18.29 -4.74
C ALA A 211 -4.56 -18.10 -3.47
N PHE A 212 -3.47 -18.87 -3.31
CA PHE A 212 -2.57 -18.73 -2.16
C PHE A 212 -1.81 -17.40 -2.16
N LEU A 213 -1.38 -16.89 -3.32
CA LEU A 213 -0.81 -15.54 -3.44
C LEU A 213 -1.85 -14.48 -3.05
N GLY A 214 -3.10 -14.64 -3.46
CA GLY A 214 -4.21 -13.77 -3.08
C GLY A 214 -4.45 -13.76 -1.57
N VAL A 215 -4.50 -14.92 -0.92
CA VAL A 215 -4.62 -15.04 0.55
C VAL A 215 -3.43 -14.34 1.23
N ALA A 216 -2.20 -14.62 0.79
CA ALA A 216 -1.02 -13.96 1.35
C ALA A 216 -1.09 -12.43 1.23
N ALA A 217 -1.56 -11.91 0.09
CA ALA A 217 -1.70 -10.48 -0.16
C ALA A 217 -2.78 -9.83 0.71
N VAL A 218 -3.96 -10.45 0.85
CA VAL A 218 -5.08 -9.94 1.67
C VAL A 218 -4.67 -9.80 3.14
N PHE A 219 -4.06 -10.84 3.72
CA PHE A 219 -3.63 -10.79 5.12
C PHE A 219 -2.47 -9.83 5.35
N LYS A 220 -1.54 -9.69 4.41
CA LYS A 220 -0.39 -8.79 4.53
C LYS A 220 -0.76 -7.32 4.34
N SER A 221 -1.73 -7.03 3.48
CA SER A 221 -2.19 -5.66 3.18
C SER A 221 -3.28 -5.15 4.12
N ALA A 222 -3.61 -5.90 5.17
CA ALA A 222 -4.58 -5.50 6.19
C ALA A 222 -5.96 -5.12 5.61
N LEU A 223 -6.50 -5.94 4.71
CA LEU A 223 -7.86 -5.77 4.22
C LEU A 223 -8.89 -6.11 5.32
N VAL A 224 -10.08 -5.57 5.22
CA VAL A 224 -11.20 -5.96 6.08
C VAL A 224 -11.58 -7.41 5.77
N PRO A 225 -11.74 -8.29 6.77
CA PRO A 225 -11.76 -8.07 8.23
C PRO A 225 -10.38 -8.24 8.92
N THR A 226 -9.29 -8.48 8.21
CA THR A 226 -7.97 -8.80 8.77
C THR A 226 -7.15 -7.55 9.18
N HIS A 227 -7.74 -6.36 9.10
CA HIS A 227 -7.11 -5.04 9.27
C HIS A 227 -6.71 -4.68 10.70
N GLY A 228 -7.25 -5.38 11.71
CA GLY A 228 -7.16 -4.97 13.12
C GLY A 228 -5.74 -4.74 13.63
N TRP A 229 -4.78 -5.54 13.16
CA TRP A 229 -3.38 -5.34 13.52
C TRP A 229 -2.81 -4.00 13.05
N LEU A 230 -3.31 -3.44 11.94
CA LEU A 230 -2.82 -2.19 11.38
C LEU A 230 -3.45 -0.97 12.07
N THR A 231 -4.73 -1.04 12.40
CA THR A 231 -5.46 0.07 13.04
C THR A 231 -5.14 0.22 14.52
N GLU A 232 -4.59 -0.81 15.17
CA GLU A 232 -4.21 -0.81 16.59
C GLU A 232 -2.71 -0.50 16.85
N VAL A 233 -1.90 -0.29 15.81
CA VAL A 233 -0.44 -0.04 15.92
C VAL A 233 -0.10 1.36 16.47
N MET A 234 -1.08 2.16 16.85
CA MET A 234 -0.88 3.56 17.25
C MET A 234 0.02 3.76 18.48
N GLU A 235 0.22 2.70 19.27
CA GLU A 235 1.11 2.69 20.44
C GLU A 235 2.61 2.64 20.09
N ALA A 236 2.95 2.28 18.85
CA ALA A 236 4.32 2.27 18.38
C ALA A 236 4.85 3.69 18.13
N PRO A 237 6.19 3.92 18.25
CA PRO A 237 6.78 5.20 17.87
C PRO A 237 6.41 5.61 16.44
N THR A 238 6.22 6.92 16.21
CA THR A 238 5.81 7.47 14.91
C THR A 238 6.65 6.99 13.72
N PRO A 239 8.00 6.84 13.82
CA PRO A 239 8.79 6.28 12.73
C PRO A 239 8.40 4.86 12.33
N VAL A 240 7.96 4.03 13.31
CA VAL A 240 7.47 2.67 13.01
C VAL A 240 6.18 2.74 12.20
N SER A 241 5.26 3.62 12.58
CA SER A 241 4.03 3.84 11.82
C SER A 241 4.34 4.33 10.39
N ALA A 242 5.28 5.27 10.23
CA ALA A 242 5.69 5.75 8.92
C ALA A 242 6.24 4.61 8.02
N LEU A 243 7.20 3.82 8.53
CA LEU A 243 7.78 2.69 7.77
C LEU A 243 6.72 1.61 7.48
N LEU A 244 5.86 1.31 8.45
CA LEU A 244 4.82 0.30 8.32
C LEU A 244 3.82 0.67 7.22
N HIS A 245 3.24 1.87 7.30
CA HIS A 245 2.19 2.32 6.39
C HIS A 245 2.71 2.73 5.01
N ALA A 246 3.97 3.19 4.91
CA ALA A 246 4.57 3.58 3.65
C ALA A 246 5.38 2.46 2.96
N GLY A 247 5.74 1.39 3.68
CA GLY A 247 6.62 0.34 3.15
C GLY A 247 6.04 -1.07 3.32
N VAL A 248 5.93 -1.54 4.57
CA VAL A 248 5.69 -2.96 4.86
C VAL A 248 4.31 -3.45 4.43
N VAL A 249 3.27 -2.63 4.57
CA VAL A 249 1.89 -2.99 4.22
C VAL A 249 1.69 -3.18 2.72
N ASN A 250 2.52 -2.54 1.90
CA ASN A 250 2.50 -2.64 0.44
C ASN A 250 2.98 -4.00 -0.09
N ALA A 251 3.60 -4.83 0.77
CA ALA A 251 4.19 -6.11 0.35
C ALA A 251 3.16 -7.07 -0.26
N GLY A 252 1.89 -7.01 0.15
CA GLY A 252 0.83 -7.82 -0.48
C GLY A 252 0.57 -7.42 -1.93
N GLY A 253 0.44 -6.11 -2.20
CA GLY A 253 0.31 -5.63 -3.58
C GLY A 253 1.55 -5.86 -4.42
N PHE A 254 2.75 -5.67 -3.84
CA PHE A 254 4.00 -6.07 -4.49
C PHE A 254 3.96 -7.54 -4.93
N LEU A 255 3.50 -8.44 -4.07
CA LEU A 255 3.42 -9.87 -4.37
C LEU A 255 2.52 -10.14 -5.59
N LEU A 256 1.33 -9.53 -5.65
CA LEU A 256 0.40 -9.68 -6.77
C LEU A 256 0.98 -9.09 -8.07
N ILE A 257 1.64 -7.93 -8.00
CA ILE A 257 2.29 -7.29 -9.14
C ILE A 257 3.49 -8.13 -9.61
N ARG A 258 4.30 -8.66 -8.69
CA ARG A 258 5.47 -9.48 -9.03
C ARG A 258 5.08 -10.75 -9.77
N PHE A 259 3.96 -11.36 -9.40
CA PHE A 259 3.44 -12.57 -10.03
C PHE A 259 2.26 -12.29 -10.96
N ALA A 260 2.23 -11.11 -11.61
CA ALA A 260 1.14 -10.69 -12.49
C ALA A 260 0.81 -11.74 -13.58
N ASP A 261 1.83 -12.29 -14.24
CA ASP A 261 1.65 -13.33 -15.28
C ASP A 261 1.01 -14.62 -14.73
N VAL A 262 1.31 -14.98 -13.48
CA VAL A 262 0.67 -16.11 -12.78
C VAL A 262 -0.75 -15.78 -12.39
N MET A 263 -1.02 -14.56 -11.93
CA MET A 263 -2.34 -14.11 -11.54
C MET A 263 -3.32 -14.09 -12.71
N LEU A 264 -2.85 -13.75 -13.92
CA LEU A 264 -3.67 -13.77 -15.14
C LEU A 264 -4.15 -15.17 -15.53
N ALA A 265 -3.46 -16.22 -15.12
CA ALA A 265 -3.92 -17.60 -15.34
C ALA A 265 -5.16 -17.99 -14.50
N ALA A 266 -5.62 -17.12 -13.58
CA ALA A 266 -6.73 -17.40 -12.67
C ALA A 266 -7.74 -16.22 -12.60
N PRO A 267 -8.53 -15.97 -13.66
CA PRO A 267 -9.45 -14.82 -13.72
C PRO A 267 -10.47 -14.81 -12.57
N GLY A 268 -10.95 -15.97 -12.13
CA GLY A 268 -11.85 -16.08 -10.98
C GLY A 268 -11.22 -15.59 -9.67
N VAL A 269 -9.92 -15.85 -9.46
CA VAL A 269 -9.19 -15.34 -8.28
C VAL A 269 -9.04 -13.82 -8.37
N LEU A 270 -8.72 -13.29 -9.55
CA LEU A 270 -8.65 -11.84 -9.79
C LEU A 270 -9.99 -11.17 -9.50
N ALA A 271 -11.11 -11.73 -9.96
CA ALA A 271 -12.45 -11.22 -9.69
C ALA A 271 -12.77 -11.18 -8.17
N VAL A 272 -12.44 -12.26 -7.45
CA VAL A 272 -12.61 -12.31 -5.98
C VAL A 272 -11.75 -11.26 -5.28
N LEU A 273 -10.50 -11.08 -5.70
CA LEU A 273 -9.61 -10.03 -5.17
C LEU A 273 -10.16 -8.63 -5.44
N ALA A 274 -10.71 -8.39 -6.63
CA ALA A 274 -11.34 -7.12 -6.97
C ALA A 274 -12.56 -6.82 -6.08
N LEU A 275 -13.43 -7.81 -5.84
CA LEU A 275 -14.60 -7.67 -4.96
C LEU A 275 -14.18 -7.43 -3.51
N ILE A 276 -13.28 -8.26 -2.96
CA ILE A 276 -12.79 -8.08 -1.59
C ILE A 276 -12.08 -6.73 -1.44
N GLY A 277 -11.25 -6.35 -2.41
CA GLY A 277 -10.55 -5.07 -2.44
C GLY A 277 -11.52 -3.89 -2.48
N GLY A 278 -12.50 -3.93 -3.38
CA GLY A 278 -13.51 -2.87 -3.53
C GLY A 278 -14.37 -2.69 -2.27
N LEU A 279 -14.93 -3.78 -1.73
CA LEU A 279 -15.74 -3.74 -0.51
C LEU A 279 -14.93 -3.27 0.69
N SER A 280 -13.72 -3.80 0.87
CA SER A 280 -12.84 -3.38 1.95
C SER A 280 -12.45 -1.90 1.85
N ALA A 281 -12.22 -1.39 0.62
CA ALA A 281 -11.90 0.01 0.39
C ALA A 281 -13.05 0.93 0.82
N LEU A 282 -14.29 0.59 0.43
CA LEU A 282 -15.49 1.35 0.81
C LEU A 282 -15.71 1.37 2.31
N VAL A 283 -15.62 0.22 2.98
CA VAL A 283 -15.76 0.11 4.43
C VAL A 283 -14.68 0.93 5.14
N ALA A 284 -13.42 0.71 4.79
CA ALA A 284 -12.31 1.39 5.45
C ALA A 284 -12.30 2.90 5.20
N ALA A 285 -12.66 3.37 4.00
CA ALA A 285 -12.78 4.79 3.68
C ALA A 285 -13.88 5.47 4.50
N THR A 286 -15.05 4.82 4.62
CA THR A 286 -16.18 5.35 5.39
C THR A 286 -15.85 5.42 6.88
N VAL A 287 -15.22 4.38 7.44
CA VAL A 287 -14.78 4.37 8.84
C VAL A 287 -13.73 5.44 9.10
N ALA A 288 -12.78 5.65 8.17
CA ALA A 288 -11.71 6.66 8.31
C ALA A 288 -12.27 8.07 8.55
N THR A 289 -13.41 8.43 7.93
CA THR A 289 -14.03 9.74 8.07
C THR A 289 -14.64 10.00 9.46
N THR A 290 -14.89 8.94 10.23
CA THR A 290 -15.50 9.03 11.58
C THR A 290 -14.48 9.00 12.71
N GLN A 291 -13.20 8.81 12.42
CA GLN A 291 -12.16 8.68 13.44
C GLN A 291 -11.67 10.04 13.93
N ALA A 292 -11.74 10.27 15.25
CA ALA A 292 -11.32 11.53 15.86
C ALA A 292 -9.79 11.68 15.95
N ALA A 293 -9.06 10.59 16.17
CA ALA A 293 -7.61 10.62 16.31
C ALA A 293 -6.92 10.57 14.93
N VAL A 294 -6.02 11.54 14.67
CA VAL A 294 -5.31 11.68 13.38
C VAL A 294 -4.62 10.38 12.94
N LYS A 295 -3.85 9.76 13.83
CA LYS A 295 -3.16 8.50 13.49
C LYS A 295 -4.13 7.36 13.18
N THR A 296 -5.25 7.25 13.92
CA THR A 296 -6.26 6.22 13.67
C THR A 296 -6.96 6.43 12.32
N SER A 297 -7.32 7.68 12.01
CA SER A 297 -7.86 8.05 10.70
C SER A 297 -6.87 7.72 9.57
N LEU A 298 -5.58 8.04 9.75
CA LEU A 298 -4.52 7.69 8.78
C LEU A 298 -4.35 6.18 8.61
N ALA A 299 -4.50 5.38 9.68
CA ALA A 299 -4.44 3.92 9.60
C ALA A 299 -5.63 3.34 8.83
N TRP A 300 -6.85 3.77 9.10
CA TRP A 300 -8.03 3.36 8.32
C TRP A 300 -7.94 3.81 6.87
N SER A 301 -7.45 5.02 6.62
CA SER A 301 -7.16 5.49 5.28
C SER A 301 -6.11 4.61 4.58
N THR A 302 -5.13 4.05 5.30
CA THR A 302 -4.19 3.08 4.73
C THR A 302 -4.90 1.76 4.38
N CYS A 303 -5.77 1.24 5.27
CA CYS A 303 -6.59 0.07 4.94
C CYS A 303 -7.41 0.29 3.66
N ALA A 304 -8.04 1.46 3.49
CA ALA A 304 -8.79 1.82 2.29
C ALA A 304 -7.90 1.82 1.04
N GLN A 305 -6.73 2.45 1.11
CA GLN A 305 -5.80 2.55 -0.03
C GLN A 305 -5.20 1.19 -0.41
N MET A 306 -4.83 0.35 0.58
CA MET A 306 -4.34 -1.00 0.30
C MET A 306 -5.43 -1.89 -0.30
N SER A 307 -6.66 -1.74 0.16
CA SER A 307 -7.81 -2.44 -0.42
C SER A 307 -8.07 -2.00 -1.86
N PHE A 308 -7.97 -0.70 -2.14
CA PHE A 308 -8.08 -0.16 -3.49
C PHE A 308 -6.94 -0.64 -4.41
N MET A 309 -5.71 -0.76 -3.90
CA MET A 309 -4.59 -1.36 -4.62
C MET A 309 -4.86 -2.84 -4.96
N VAL A 310 -5.45 -3.62 -4.05
CA VAL A 310 -5.85 -5.02 -4.33
C VAL A 310 -6.98 -5.07 -5.36
N LEU A 311 -7.93 -4.13 -5.34
CA LEU A 311 -8.93 -3.96 -6.39
C LEU A 311 -8.25 -3.72 -7.76
N GLN A 312 -7.24 -2.83 -7.83
CA GLN A 312 -6.49 -2.58 -9.06
C GLN A 312 -5.79 -3.85 -9.58
N CYS A 313 -5.15 -4.61 -8.68
CA CYS A 313 -4.56 -5.90 -9.04
C CYS A 313 -5.63 -6.91 -9.51
N GLY A 314 -6.79 -6.95 -8.84
CA GLY A 314 -7.91 -7.81 -9.22
C GLY A 314 -8.54 -7.46 -10.58
N LEU A 315 -8.46 -6.20 -10.99
CA LEU A 315 -8.80 -5.75 -12.34
C LEU A 315 -7.65 -5.93 -13.36
N ALA A 316 -6.56 -6.58 -12.97
CA ALA A 316 -5.34 -6.77 -13.75
C ALA A 316 -4.65 -5.46 -14.17
N LEU A 317 -4.88 -4.35 -13.47
CA LEU A 317 -4.25 -3.06 -13.73
C LEU A 317 -2.94 -2.92 -12.94
N PHE A 318 -2.01 -3.85 -13.14
CA PHE A 318 -0.76 -3.94 -12.38
C PHE A 318 0.14 -2.71 -12.49
N PRO A 319 0.27 -2.04 -13.67
CA PRO A 319 1.01 -0.78 -13.76
C PRO A 319 0.44 0.32 -12.85
N LEU A 320 -0.89 0.46 -12.79
CA LEU A 320 -1.56 1.43 -11.92
C LEU A 320 -1.43 1.05 -10.44
N ALA A 321 -1.47 -0.24 -10.11
CA ALA A 321 -1.23 -0.71 -8.75
C ALA A 321 0.21 -0.42 -8.30
N LEU A 322 1.22 -0.55 -9.18
CA LEU A 322 2.60 -0.16 -8.90
C LEU A 322 2.73 1.35 -8.65
N LEU A 323 2.14 2.17 -9.53
CA LEU A 323 2.08 3.63 -9.35
C LEU A 323 1.40 4.00 -8.03
N HIS A 324 0.31 3.31 -7.68
CA HIS A 324 -0.41 3.51 -6.42
C HIS A 324 0.52 3.25 -5.22
N ILE A 325 1.29 2.15 -5.22
CA ILE A 325 2.24 1.86 -4.14
C ILE A 325 3.24 3.00 -3.98
N VAL A 326 3.83 3.50 -5.08
CA VAL A 326 4.81 4.59 -5.04
C VAL A 326 4.20 5.86 -4.46
N ALA A 327 3.08 6.32 -5.01
CA ALA A 327 2.40 7.54 -4.57
C ALA A 327 1.93 7.44 -3.11
N HIS A 328 1.32 6.30 -2.75
CA HIS A 328 0.86 6.01 -1.39
C HIS A 328 2.01 6.02 -0.38
N SER A 329 3.14 5.40 -0.71
CA SER A 329 4.31 5.35 0.17
C SER A 329 4.83 6.74 0.51
N LEU A 330 4.99 7.61 -0.49
CA LEU A 330 5.46 8.99 -0.30
C LEU A 330 4.47 9.81 0.52
N TYR A 331 3.18 9.75 0.17
CA TYR A 331 2.13 10.46 0.89
C TYR A 331 2.01 10.00 2.36
N LYS A 332 1.99 8.69 2.62
CA LYS A 332 1.82 8.17 3.99
C LYS A 332 3.05 8.40 4.85
N ALA A 333 4.26 8.28 4.32
CA ALA A 333 5.45 8.66 5.04
C ALA A 333 5.36 10.11 5.53
N HIS A 334 5.04 11.05 4.63
CA HIS A 334 4.85 12.45 4.97
C HIS A 334 3.74 12.64 6.01
N ALA A 335 2.55 12.07 5.81
CA ALA A 335 1.40 12.25 6.69
C ALA A 335 1.65 11.74 8.12
N PHE A 336 2.30 10.57 8.27
CA PHE A 336 2.64 10.04 9.60
C PHE A 336 3.75 10.84 10.27
N LEU A 337 4.82 11.19 9.58
CA LEU A 337 5.93 11.97 10.16
C LEU A 337 5.51 13.38 10.56
N SER A 338 4.56 13.98 9.84
CA SER A 338 4.01 15.32 10.15
C SER A 338 2.83 15.28 11.14
N SER A 339 2.35 14.11 11.56
CA SER A 339 1.15 14.00 12.40
C SER A 339 1.27 14.69 13.77
N GLY A 340 2.47 14.84 14.31
CA GLY A 340 2.74 15.56 15.57
C GLY A 340 2.53 17.08 15.43
N SER A 341 2.99 17.68 14.35
CA SER A 341 2.85 19.12 14.08
C SER A 341 1.43 19.47 13.58
N ALA A 342 0.72 18.52 12.96
CA ALA A 342 -0.64 18.74 12.48
C ALA A 342 -1.61 19.10 13.63
N VAL A 343 -1.44 18.52 14.82
CA VAL A 343 -2.25 18.85 15.99
C VAL A 343 -2.05 20.30 16.41
N ALA A 344 -0.81 20.79 16.45
CA ALA A 344 -0.51 22.19 16.77
C ALA A 344 -1.03 23.15 15.68
N ALA A 345 -0.89 22.78 14.39
CA ALA A 345 -1.40 23.58 13.28
C ALA A 345 -2.92 23.68 13.28
N VAL A 346 -3.65 22.58 13.55
CA VAL A 346 -5.11 22.60 13.67
C VAL A 346 -5.58 23.41 14.87
N ALA A 347 -4.87 23.36 15.99
CA ALA A 347 -5.19 24.17 17.18
C ALA A 347 -5.01 25.68 16.92
N GLN A 348 -4.09 26.06 16.01
CA GLN A 348 -3.84 27.46 15.62
C GLN A 348 -4.78 27.96 14.51
N GLN A 349 -5.38 27.07 13.72
CA GLN A 349 -6.32 27.46 12.67
C GLN A 349 -7.61 27.98 13.32
N ARG A 350 -8.02 29.21 12.94
CA ARG A 350 -9.37 29.70 13.23
C ARG A 350 -10.37 28.70 12.66
N ARG A 351 -11.39 28.35 13.43
CA ARG A 351 -12.49 27.49 12.97
C ARG A 351 -12.98 28.04 11.63
N PRO A 352 -13.05 27.23 10.57
CA PRO A 352 -13.63 27.67 9.31
C PRO A 352 -15.06 28.15 9.61
N GLY A 353 -15.48 29.22 8.92
CA GLY A 353 -16.86 29.69 8.97
C GLY A 353 -17.84 28.58 8.55
N PRO A 354 -19.15 28.82 8.61
CA PRO A 354 -20.14 27.81 8.21
C PRO A 354 -19.79 27.30 6.82
N VAL A 355 -19.62 25.97 6.71
CA VAL A 355 -19.32 25.32 5.44
C VAL A 355 -20.60 25.40 4.60
N ALA A 356 -20.50 25.97 3.41
CA ALA A 356 -21.61 25.97 2.45
C ALA A 356 -21.96 24.52 2.09
N VAL A 357 -23.22 24.16 2.24
CA VAL A 357 -23.74 22.81 1.96
C VAL A 357 -24.26 22.78 0.53
N PRO A 358 -23.71 21.92 -0.38
CA PRO A 358 -24.22 21.83 -1.73
C PRO A 358 -25.62 21.19 -1.73
N GLY A 359 -26.60 21.85 -2.35
CA GLY A 359 -27.90 21.26 -2.63
C GLY A 359 -27.83 20.17 -3.71
N ALA A 360 -28.88 19.36 -3.86
CA ALA A 360 -28.92 18.26 -4.83
C ALA A 360 -28.63 18.72 -6.27
N GLY A 361 -29.10 19.90 -6.66
CA GLY A 361 -28.82 20.49 -7.99
C GLY A 361 -27.35 20.86 -8.18
N ALA A 362 -26.66 21.34 -7.12
CA ALA A 362 -25.23 21.60 -7.17
C ALA A 362 -24.41 20.31 -7.31
N VAL A 363 -24.80 19.25 -6.62
CA VAL A 363 -24.16 17.91 -6.74
C VAL A 363 -24.32 17.36 -8.17
N LEU A 364 -25.52 17.46 -8.75
CA LEU A 364 -25.75 17.01 -10.13
C LEU A 364 -24.90 17.81 -11.15
N ARG A 365 -24.89 19.15 -11.04
CA ARG A 365 -24.06 20.00 -11.91
C ARG A 365 -22.57 19.68 -11.77
N ALA A 366 -22.10 19.45 -10.53
CA ALA A 366 -20.71 19.06 -10.27
C ALA A 366 -20.36 17.72 -10.92
N PHE A 367 -21.26 16.75 -10.83
CA PHE A 367 -21.08 15.45 -11.47
C PHE A 367 -21.01 15.56 -13.00
N LEU A 368 -21.92 16.33 -13.63
CA LEU A 368 -21.90 16.57 -15.07
C LEU A 368 -20.61 17.29 -15.52
N LEU A 369 -20.16 18.28 -14.75
CA LEU A 369 -18.91 18.97 -15.03
C LEU A 369 -17.68 18.06 -14.86
N ALA A 370 -17.66 17.23 -13.82
CA ALA A 370 -16.59 16.24 -13.63
C ALA A 370 -16.56 15.22 -14.79
N LEU A 371 -17.73 14.77 -15.25
CA LEU A 371 -17.84 13.88 -16.40
C LEU A 371 -17.36 14.56 -17.69
N ALA A 372 -17.69 15.84 -17.89
CA ALA A 372 -17.21 16.61 -19.04
C ALA A 372 -15.68 16.82 -19.01
N ILE A 373 -15.11 17.12 -17.82
CA ILE A 373 -13.64 17.22 -17.63
C ILE A 373 -12.97 15.89 -17.96
N TYR A 374 -13.49 14.78 -17.41
CA TYR A 374 -12.95 13.45 -17.66
C TYR A 374 -13.07 13.05 -19.14
N GLY A 375 -14.25 13.21 -19.75
CA GLY A 375 -14.49 12.92 -21.17
C GLY A 375 -13.63 13.77 -22.10
N GLY A 376 -13.47 15.06 -21.79
CA GLY A 376 -12.59 15.96 -22.52
C GLY A 376 -11.10 15.57 -22.42
N ALA A 377 -10.64 15.20 -21.21
CA ALA A 377 -9.28 14.72 -21.01
C ALA A 377 -9.03 13.39 -21.74
N LEU A 378 -10.00 12.48 -21.72
CA LEU A 378 -9.97 11.21 -22.47
C LEU A 378 -9.89 11.46 -23.99
N ALA A 379 -10.68 12.41 -24.50
CA ALA A 379 -10.65 12.81 -25.90
C ALA A 379 -9.30 13.39 -26.33
N LEU A 380 -8.76 14.29 -25.52
CA LEU A 380 -7.49 14.97 -25.81
C LEU A 380 -6.29 14.04 -25.69
N SER A 381 -6.33 13.06 -24.79
CA SER A 381 -5.23 12.10 -24.58
C SER A 381 -5.20 10.97 -25.60
N GLY A 382 -6.24 10.81 -26.43
CA GLY A 382 -6.36 9.69 -27.37
C GLY A 382 -6.57 8.32 -26.71
N LEU A 383 -6.85 8.28 -25.40
CA LEU A 383 -6.99 7.05 -24.61
C LEU A 383 -8.39 6.42 -24.69
N TRP A 384 -9.12 6.65 -25.78
CA TRP A 384 -10.42 6.00 -26.03
C TRP A 384 -10.35 4.48 -26.17
N HIS A 385 -9.15 3.97 -26.49
CA HIS A 385 -8.89 2.54 -26.67
C HIS A 385 -8.38 1.85 -25.40
N GLU A 386 -8.40 2.56 -24.27
CA GLU A 386 -8.03 1.96 -22.98
C GLU A 386 -8.97 0.81 -22.62
N PRO A 387 -8.46 -0.23 -21.94
CA PRO A 387 -9.26 -1.36 -21.54
C PRO A 387 -10.39 -0.93 -20.59
N PRO A 388 -11.58 -1.61 -20.65
CA PRO A 388 -12.74 -1.27 -19.82
C PRO A 388 -12.42 -1.17 -18.32
N GLN A 389 -11.46 -1.98 -17.84
CA GLN A 389 -10.98 -1.97 -16.46
C GLN A 389 -10.38 -0.61 -16.06
N ALA A 390 -9.61 0.02 -16.95
CA ALA A 390 -9.03 1.34 -16.71
C ALA A 390 -10.11 2.43 -16.72
N LEU A 391 -11.08 2.33 -17.62
CA LEU A 391 -12.23 3.24 -17.67
C LEU A 391 -13.09 3.14 -16.41
N ALA A 392 -13.27 1.94 -15.85
CA ALA A 392 -13.98 1.74 -14.59
C ALA A 392 -13.28 2.46 -13.41
N LEU A 393 -11.93 2.41 -13.33
CA LEU A 393 -11.20 3.21 -12.33
C LEU A 393 -11.30 4.72 -12.59
N GLY A 394 -11.34 5.14 -13.84
CA GLY A 394 -11.59 6.52 -14.22
C GLY A 394 -12.95 7.02 -13.74
N ALA A 395 -14.00 6.19 -13.79
CA ALA A 395 -15.30 6.52 -13.23
C ALA A 395 -15.23 6.81 -11.72
N ILE A 396 -14.41 6.07 -10.97
CA ILE A 396 -14.19 6.34 -9.53
C ILE A 396 -13.48 7.69 -9.33
N LEU A 397 -12.53 8.04 -10.20
CA LEU A 397 -11.91 9.37 -10.18
C LEU A 397 -12.94 10.48 -10.39
N VAL A 398 -13.88 10.30 -11.35
CA VAL A 398 -14.97 11.26 -11.60
C VAL A 398 -15.78 11.52 -10.33
N PHE A 399 -16.09 10.50 -9.53
CA PHE A 399 -16.80 10.68 -8.26
C PHE A 399 -16.02 11.56 -7.26
N GLY A 400 -14.70 11.35 -7.13
CA GLY A 400 -13.84 12.17 -6.28
C GLY A 400 -13.77 13.63 -6.76
N VAL A 401 -13.60 13.84 -8.05
CA VAL A 401 -13.56 15.16 -8.68
C VAL A 401 -14.90 15.88 -8.56
N ALA A 402 -16.01 15.19 -8.77
CA ALA A 402 -17.36 15.75 -8.62
C ALA A 402 -17.61 16.25 -7.19
N TYR A 403 -17.14 15.49 -6.17
CA TYR A 403 -17.25 15.91 -4.78
C TYR A 403 -16.51 17.23 -4.51
N LEU A 404 -15.30 17.40 -5.05
CA LEU A 404 -14.53 18.64 -4.90
C LEU A 404 -15.24 19.83 -5.57
N ILE A 405 -15.77 19.64 -6.77
CA ILE A 405 -16.47 20.68 -7.53
C ILE A 405 -17.79 21.05 -6.83
N ALA A 406 -18.50 20.08 -6.26
CA ALA A 406 -19.78 20.30 -5.58
C ALA A 406 -19.64 21.31 -4.43
N GLN A 407 -18.53 21.30 -3.72
CA GLN A 407 -18.25 22.27 -2.65
C GLN A 407 -18.11 23.70 -3.18
N GLY A 408 -17.57 23.88 -4.39
CA GLY A 408 -17.47 25.17 -5.06
C GLY A 408 -18.78 25.67 -5.68
N LEU A 409 -19.75 24.78 -5.88
CA LEU A 409 -21.07 25.07 -6.47
C LEU A 409 -22.18 25.23 -5.43
N ALA A 410 -21.87 25.17 -4.13
CA ALA A 410 -22.83 25.43 -3.07
C ALA A 410 -23.31 26.88 -3.11
N ASP A 411 -24.61 27.13 -2.87
CA ASP A 411 -25.26 28.46 -3.05
C ASP A 411 -24.58 29.62 -2.29
N ALA A 412 -23.94 29.33 -1.15
CA ALA A 412 -23.20 30.32 -0.36
C ALA A 412 -21.68 30.32 -0.64
N ALA A 413 -21.20 29.54 -1.64
CA ALA A 413 -19.79 29.44 -1.94
C ALA A 413 -19.32 30.68 -2.75
N PRO A 414 -18.17 31.31 -2.39
CA PRO A 414 -17.63 32.41 -3.16
C PRO A 414 -17.15 31.91 -4.52
N TRP A 415 -17.40 32.69 -5.61
CA TRP A 415 -17.03 32.35 -6.97
C TRP A 415 -15.55 31.94 -7.18
N PRO A 416 -14.56 32.53 -6.47
CA PRO A 416 -13.18 32.06 -6.53
C PRO A 416 -12.98 30.62 -6.06
N LEU A 417 -13.82 30.09 -5.16
CA LEU A 417 -13.78 28.70 -4.71
C LEU A 417 -14.17 27.74 -5.83
N PHE A 418 -15.21 28.08 -6.61
CA PHE A 418 -15.63 27.30 -7.78
C PHE A 418 -14.48 27.16 -8.80
N TRP A 419 -13.83 28.27 -9.18
CA TRP A 419 -12.71 28.20 -10.10
C TRP A 419 -11.52 27.42 -9.55
N ARG A 420 -11.21 27.61 -8.27
CA ARG A 420 -10.12 26.87 -7.61
C ARG A 420 -10.39 25.35 -7.59
N THR A 421 -11.59 24.93 -7.19
CA THR A 421 -11.95 23.51 -7.15
C THR A 421 -12.00 22.89 -8.55
N THR A 422 -12.53 23.62 -9.54
CA THR A 422 -12.57 23.17 -10.94
C THR A 422 -11.18 23.04 -11.56
N LEU A 423 -10.29 24.01 -11.34
CA LEU A 423 -8.89 23.94 -11.83
C LEU A 423 -8.12 22.82 -11.15
N MET A 424 -8.30 22.62 -9.82
CA MET A 424 -7.69 21.50 -9.11
C MET A 424 -8.22 20.16 -9.64
N SER A 425 -9.49 20.07 -9.95
CA SER A 425 -10.13 18.88 -10.53
C SER A 425 -9.61 18.56 -11.93
N LEU A 426 -9.43 19.59 -12.76
CA LEU A 426 -8.82 19.47 -14.09
C LEU A 426 -7.37 18.99 -13.96
N ALA A 427 -6.58 19.62 -13.08
CA ALA A 427 -5.19 19.24 -12.84
C ALA A 427 -5.06 17.80 -12.31
N ALA A 428 -5.96 17.37 -11.41
CA ALA A 428 -6.00 16.00 -10.91
C ALA A 428 -6.33 14.98 -12.02
N THR A 429 -7.29 15.32 -12.89
CA THR A 429 -7.68 14.47 -14.02
C THR A 429 -6.57 14.35 -15.06
N LEU A 430 -5.97 15.46 -15.47
CA LEU A 430 -4.83 15.44 -16.40
C LEU A 430 -3.62 14.73 -15.79
N GLY A 431 -3.35 14.96 -14.50
CA GLY A 431 -2.29 14.26 -13.76
C GLY A 431 -2.53 12.75 -13.71
N TYR A 432 -3.77 12.30 -13.50
CA TYR A 432 -4.12 10.89 -13.55
C TYR A 432 -3.80 10.27 -14.91
N PHE A 433 -4.22 10.89 -16.03
CA PHE A 433 -3.94 10.38 -17.37
C PHE A 433 -2.43 10.38 -17.68
N ALA A 434 -1.71 11.43 -17.33
CA ALA A 434 -0.26 11.50 -17.53
C ALA A 434 0.49 10.40 -16.76
N LEU A 435 0.12 10.19 -15.49
CA LEU A 435 0.70 9.15 -14.64
C LEU A 435 0.30 7.74 -15.10
N HIS A 436 -0.95 7.55 -15.56
CA HIS A 436 -1.42 6.30 -16.13
C HIS A 436 -0.62 5.93 -17.39
N TRP A 437 -0.51 6.87 -18.33
CA TRP A 437 0.30 6.68 -19.53
C TRP A 437 1.78 6.39 -19.19
N GLY A 438 2.36 7.16 -18.27
CA GLY A 438 3.74 6.96 -17.83
C GLY A 438 3.96 5.60 -17.17
N ALA A 439 3.03 5.15 -16.32
CA ALA A 439 3.10 3.85 -15.67
C ALA A 439 3.05 2.69 -16.70
N ASN A 440 2.14 2.77 -17.68
CA ASN A 440 2.04 1.79 -18.75
C ASN A 440 3.32 1.78 -19.62
N ALA A 441 3.82 2.96 -20.02
CA ALA A 441 5.01 3.08 -20.85
C ALA A 441 6.26 2.52 -20.14
N LEU A 442 6.47 2.86 -18.86
CA LEU A 442 7.62 2.41 -18.07
C LEU A 442 7.58 0.92 -17.73
N SER A 443 6.38 0.34 -17.60
CA SER A 443 6.21 -1.07 -17.28
C SER A 443 6.01 -1.98 -18.50
N ALA A 444 5.97 -1.41 -19.69
CA ALA A 444 5.84 -2.16 -20.94
C ALA A 444 6.91 -3.26 -21.06
N GLY A 445 6.48 -4.45 -21.45
CA GLY A 445 7.36 -5.63 -21.54
C GLY A 445 7.67 -6.31 -20.19
N THR A 446 7.54 -5.60 -19.05
CA THR A 446 7.73 -6.19 -17.71
C THR A 446 6.41 -6.69 -17.13
N LEU A 447 5.39 -5.85 -17.12
CA LEU A 447 4.06 -6.20 -16.63
C LEU A 447 3.13 -6.52 -17.80
N PRO A 448 2.25 -7.53 -17.66
CA PRO A 448 1.29 -7.86 -18.71
C PRO A 448 0.19 -6.80 -18.80
N PRO A 449 -0.38 -6.57 -19.99
CA PRO A 449 -1.58 -5.76 -20.16
C PRO A 449 -2.78 -6.47 -19.55
N PRO A 450 -3.85 -5.74 -19.19
CA PRO A 450 -5.08 -6.35 -18.71
C PRO A 450 -5.72 -7.19 -19.83
N PRO A 451 -6.30 -8.35 -19.49
CA PRO A 451 -6.97 -9.21 -20.45
C PRO A 451 -8.28 -8.58 -20.95
N VAL A 452 -8.81 -9.10 -22.04
CA VAL A 452 -10.16 -8.75 -22.49
C VAL A 452 -11.15 -9.06 -21.37
N ALA A 453 -12.01 -8.11 -21.07
CA ALA A 453 -12.99 -8.23 -20.00
C ALA A 453 -14.04 -9.29 -20.36
N ASP A 454 -14.11 -10.35 -19.57
CA ASP A 454 -15.13 -11.37 -19.61
C ASP A 454 -16.41 -10.92 -18.85
N PRO A 455 -17.54 -11.64 -18.93
CA PRO A 455 -18.78 -11.27 -18.22
C PRO A 455 -18.60 -11.14 -16.70
N LEU A 456 -17.71 -11.92 -16.09
CA LEU A 456 -17.43 -11.85 -14.65
C LEU A 456 -16.73 -10.55 -14.29
N ILE A 457 -15.73 -10.14 -15.07
CA ILE A 457 -15.03 -8.87 -14.87
C ILE A 457 -15.96 -7.69 -15.12
N TRP A 458 -16.86 -7.76 -16.12
CA TRP A 458 -17.89 -6.74 -16.33
C TRP A 458 -18.81 -6.58 -15.11
N LEU A 459 -19.27 -7.70 -14.53
CA LEU A 459 -20.09 -7.68 -13.31
C LEU A 459 -19.31 -7.03 -12.14
N VAL A 460 -18.05 -7.40 -11.96
CA VAL A 460 -17.19 -6.83 -10.90
C VAL A 460 -17.00 -5.33 -11.09
N MET A 461 -16.73 -4.87 -12.31
CA MET A 461 -16.63 -3.44 -12.62
C MET A 461 -17.92 -2.70 -12.32
N LEU A 462 -19.06 -3.23 -12.73
CA LEU A 462 -20.38 -2.64 -12.46
C LEU A 462 -20.64 -2.51 -10.96
N LEU A 463 -20.42 -3.59 -10.19
CA LEU A 463 -20.59 -3.57 -8.73
C LEU A 463 -19.64 -2.57 -8.06
N THR A 464 -18.40 -2.46 -8.56
CA THR A 464 -17.42 -1.50 -8.06
C THR A 464 -17.88 -0.07 -8.33
N ILE A 465 -18.24 0.27 -9.57
CA ILE A 465 -18.72 1.62 -9.95
C ILE A 465 -19.96 1.99 -9.15
N LEU A 466 -20.94 1.10 -9.05
CA LEU A 466 -22.16 1.32 -8.28
C LEU A 466 -21.87 1.53 -6.80
N GLY A 467 -21.00 0.70 -6.21
CA GLY A 467 -20.61 0.81 -4.79
C GLY A 467 -19.91 2.14 -4.47
N PHE A 468 -18.89 2.50 -5.25
CA PHE A 468 -18.18 3.77 -5.09
C PHE A 468 -19.07 4.98 -5.39
N GLY A 469 -19.91 4.89 -6.43
CA GLY A 469 -20.88 5.92 -6.78
C GLY A 469 -21.91 6.15 -5.69
N LEU A 470 -22.47 5.09 -5.10
CA LEU A 470 -23.42 5.18 -3.99
C LEU A 470 -22.78 5.84 -2.75
N VAL A 471 -21.56 5.45 -2.40
CA VAL A 471 -20.85 6.06 -1.27
C VAL A 471 -20.52 7.53 -1.55
N ALA A 472 -20.06 7.86 -2.76
CA ALA A 472 -19.78 9.24 -3.15
C ALA A 472 -21.05 10.11 -3.12
N TRP A 473 -22.18 9.58 -3.62
CA TRP A 473 -23.48 10.25 -3.55
C TRP A 473 -23.92 10.45 -2.08
N ALA A 474 -23.83 9.40 -1.26
CA ALA A 474 -24.17 9.50 0.16
C ALA A 474 -23.30 10.54 0.90
N GLN A 475 -21.99 10.60 0.59
CA GLN A 475 -21.10 11.62 1.16
C GLN A 475 -21.44 13.03 0.69
N ALA A 476 -21.70 13.23 -0.61
CA ALA A 476 -22.04 14.53 -1.15
C ALA A 476 -23.38 15.06 -0.61
N THR A 477 -24.33 14.18 -0.33
CA THR A 477 -25.65 14.52 0.22
C THR A 477 -25.71 14.38 1.75
N PHE A 478 -24.62 14.06 2.43
CA PHE A 478 -24.57 13.83 3.88
C PHE A 478 -25.25 14.93 4.71
N PRO A 479 -25.05 16.24 4.42
CA PRO A 479 -25.71 17.31 5.18
C PRO A 479 -27.24 17.24 5.14
N LEU A 480 -27.84 16.67 4.07
CA LEU A 480 -29.29 16.56 3.91
C LEU A 480 -29.91 15.47 4.81
N TRP A 481 -29.14 14.44 5.17
CA TRP A 481 -29.63 13.30 5.97
C TRP A 481 -28.89 13.12 7.30
N SER A 482 -27.89 13.96 7.60
CA SER A 482 -27.07 13.87 8.83
C SER A 482 -27.88 14.05 10.12
N GLY A 483 -29.00 14.79 10.08
CA GLY A 483 -29.92 14.99 11.20
C GLY A 483 -30.90 13.83 11.46
N HIS A 484 -30.98 12.84 10.58
CA HIS A 484 -31.90 11.72 10.75
C HIS A 484 -31.41 10.76 11.86
N PRO A 485 -32.28 10.23 12.72
CA PRO A 485 -31.87 9.32 13.82
C PRO A 485 -31.06 8.10 13.36
N ALA A 486 -31.36 7.54 12.17
CA ALA A 486 -30.59 6.45 11.59
C ALA A 486 -29.14 6.83 11.30
N ALA A 487 -28.86 8.10 10.96
CA ALA A 487 -27.49 8.60 10.75
C ALA A 487 -26.68 8.57 12.04
N ALA A 488 -27.29 8.88 13.19
CA ALA A 488 -26.64 8.77 14.50
C ALA A 488 -26.26 7.33 14.82
N GLY A 489 -27.17 6.37 14.59
CA GLY A 489 -26.90 4.93 14.75
C GLY A 489 -25.78 4.45 13.82
N LEU A 490 -25.85 4.78 12.53
CA LEU A 490 -24.81 4.45 11.57
C LEU A 490 -23.44 5.02 11.98
N ARG A 491 -23.40 6.27 12.45
CA ARG A 491 -22.17 6.91 12.94
C ARG A 491 -21.54 6.13 14.08
N VAL A 492 -22.35 5.65 15.06
CA VAL A 492 -21.84 4.82 16.17
C VAL A 492 -21.19 3.54 15.66
N HIS A 493 -21.82 2.83 14.72
CA HIS A 493 -21.26 1.62 14.14
C HIS A 493 -19.96 1.91 13.38
N LEU A 494 -19.91 2.95 12.57
CA LEU A 494 -18.71 3.35 11.81
C LEU A 494 -17.58 3.80 12.75
N MET A 495 -17.87 4.61 13.78
CA MET A 495 -16.86 5.03 14.77
C MET A 495 -16.21 3.85 15.47
N ASN A 496 -16.95 2.76 15.68
CA ASN A 496 -16.46 1.51 16.27
C ASN A 496 -15.91 0.51 15.24
N GLY A 497 -15.66 0.93 13.99
CA GLY A 497 -15.13 0.08 12.92
C GLY A 497 -16.01 -1.14 12.63
N LEU A 498 -17.34 -0.97 12.70
CA LEU A 498 -18.35 -2.03 12.56
C LEU A 498 -18.12 -3.19 13.54
N TYR A 499 -17.44 -2.95 14.65
CA TYR A 499 -17.06 -3.93 15.69
C TYR A 499 -16.20 -5.09 15.20
N LEU A 500 -15.61 -5.01 14.01
CA LEU A 500 -14.83 -6.09 13.41
C LEU A 500 -13.60 -6.45 14.24
N ASN A 501 -12.94 -5.45 14.85
CA ASN A 501 -11.83 -5.69 15.76
C ASN A 501 -12.27 -6.44 17.04
N ALA A 502 -13.45 -6.12 17.58
CA ALA A 502 -13.98 -6.80 18.75
C ALA A 502 -14.34 -8.26 18.45
N LEU A 503 -14.87 -8.54 17.26
CA LEU A 503 -15.12 -9.92 16.79
C LEU A 503 -13.81 -10.69 16.65
N THR A 504 -12.80 -10.08 16.04
CA THR A 504 -11.47 -10.68 15.88
C THR A 504 -10.84 -10.97 17.25
N ASP A 505 -10.95 -10.06 18.24
CA ASP A 505 -10.44 -10.25 19.60
C ASP A 505 -11.11 -11.41 20.32
N ARG A 506 -12.41 -11.60 20.10
CA ARG A 506 -13.14 -12.78 20.66
C ARG A 506 -12.64 -14.10 20.05
N LEU A 507 -12.40 -14.12 18.74
CA LEU A 507 -11.91 -15.31 18.03
C LEU A 507 -10.47 -15.67 18.40
N ILE A 508 -9.60 -14.68 18.55
CA ILE A 508 -8.17 -14.87 18.85
C ILE A 508 -7.93 -15.09 20.36
N GLY A 509 -8.90 -14.73 21.20
CA GLY A 509 -8.80 -14.70 22.66
C GLY A 509 -8.01 -13.47 23.15
N GLN A 510 -8.47 -12.87 24.24
CA GLN A 510 -7.73 -11.77 24.88
C GLN A 510 -6.46 -12.32 25.54
N PRO A 511 -5.31 -11.61 25.43
CA PRO A 511 -4.17 -11.95 26.27
C PRO A 511 -4.63 -11.83 27.73
N HIS A 512 -4.48 -12.91 28.50
CA HIS A 512 -4.64 -12.80 29.95
C HIS A 512 -3.62 -11.78 30.44
N LEU A 513 -4.08 -10.57 30.73
CA LEU A 513 -3.31 -9.60 31.47
C LEU A 513 -3.00 -10.29 32.81
N ARG A 514 -1.76 -10.76 32.98
CA ARG A 514 -1.29 -11.11 34.32
C ARG A 514 -1.49 -9.86 35.15
N LYS A 515 -2.45 -9.93 36.07
CA LYS A 515 -2.56 -8.95 37.16
C LYS A 515 -1.23 -9.08 37.91
N GLY A 516 -0.32 -8.13 37.70
CA GLY A 516 0.88 -7.96 38.50
C GLY A 516 0.50 -7.29 39.81
#